data_d4faaf2cc331a6a569c1387720f4ad01
#
_entry.id   d4faaf2cc331a6a569c1387720f4ad01
#
_cell.length_a   1.000
_cell.length_b   1.000
_cell.length_c   1.000
_cell.angle_alpha   90.00
_cell.angle_beta   90.00
_cell.angle_gamma   90.00
#
_symmetry.space_group_name_H-M   'P 1'
#
loop_
_entity.id
_entity.type
_entity.pdbx_description
1 polymer ?
#
loop_
_entity_poly.entity_id
_entity_poly.type
_entity_poly.pdbx_seq_one_letter_code
_entity_poly.pdbx_strand_id
1 'polypeptide(L)'
;MRVFQKVLTSGPWGIRFVNGLLIALICTVVTAVSLPTEVALAGRVEVLWLGHATTRITSTTGKVIVIDPFLTKNPKAPEKYRDLKALGKVDLILVTHGHGDHARDLGELAHLTGATVVANWEYALQLGNIGLIDIDKAIGMNKGGTVAPIGRGIKIHMVPAEHSSSVDLLNLGLLTPDSNHRFLAGGVPVGYVVELENGFKIYHSGDTDVFGDMALINKFHRPDLALVCIGGHFTMGPERAAYAVRELIKPKQVIPIHYGTYPVINRTPEEFKAALGDAPINVLDVKPGQALKF
;
A
#
# COMPACT_ATOMS: atom_id res chain seq x y z
N MET A 1 -9.48 -11.75 -58.17
CA MET A 1 -9.27 -12.45 -59.48
C MET A 1 -8.99 -13.93 -59.18
N ARG A 2 -9.92 -14.78 -59.67
CA ARG A 2 -9.87 -16.26 -59.89
C ARG A 2 -9.73 -17.13 -58.62
N VAL A 3 -10.76 -17.74 -58.01
CA VAL A 3 -11.68 -18.82 -58.51
C VAL A 3 -10.87 -20.00 -59.05
N PHE A 4 -10.94 -21.17 -58.38
CA PHE A 4 -11.28 -22.43 -59.03
C PHE A 4 -11.81 -23.44 -58.00
N GLN A 5 -13.01 -23.80 -58.27
CA GLN A 5 -13.81 -24.96 -57.86
C GLN A 5 -13.44 -26.18 -58.70
N LYS A 6 -13.60 -27.39 -58.18
CA LYS A 6 -14.14 -28.59 -58.85
C LYS A 6 -13.91 -29.82 -57.97
N VAL A 7 -14.87 -30.54 -57.57
CA VAL A 7 -15.99 -31.32 -58.09
C VAL A 7 -15.73 -32.82 -57.91
N LEU A 8 -16.61 -33.41 -57.18
CA LEU A 8 -17.18 -34.76 -57.11
C LEU A 8 -16.69 -35.83 -58.08
N THR A 9 -16.53 -37.09 -57.65
CA THR A 9 -17.19 -38.26 -58.32
C THR A 9 -17.46 -39.40 -57.31
N SER A 10 -18.56 -39.97 -57.53
CA SER A 10 -19.44 -40.96 -56.94
C SER A 10 -19.07 -42.41 -57.14
N GLY A 11 -19.45 -43.28 -56.19
CA GLY A 11 -20.19 -44.51 -56.36
C GLY A 11 -19.42 -45.83 -56.44
N PRO A 12 -20.06 -47.00 -56.43
CA PRO A 12 -20.94 -47.51 -55.35
C PRO A 12 -20.62 -48.99 -54.93
N TRP A 13 -21.57 -49.63 -54.15
CA TRP A 13 -21.72 -51.08 -53.88
C TRP A 13 -20.90 -51.58 -52.66
N GLY A 14 -21.46 -52.23 -51.62
CA GLY A 14 -22.57 -53.13 -51.50
C GLY A 14 -22.76 -53.50 -49.99
N ILE A 15 -23.96 -53.73 -49.66
CA ILE A 15 -24.54 -54.13 -48.36
C ILE A 15 -24.11 -55.53 -47.96
N ARG A 16 -23.76 -55.76 -46.64
CA ARG A 16 -24.14 -56.98 -45.91
C ARG A 16 -24.27 -56.69 -44.41
N PHE A 17 -25.48 -56.87 -43.93
CA PHE A 17 -25.81 -56.96 -42.52
C PHE A 17 -25.28 -58.24 -41.93
N VAL A 18 -24.64 -58.18 -40.74
CA VAL A 18 -24.62 -59.23 -39.76
C VAL A 18 -24.83 -58.65 -38.36
N ASN A 19 -25.93 -59.07 -37.77
CA ASN A 19 -26.30 -58.77 -36.40
C ASN A 19 -25.25 -59.34 -35.43
N GLY A 20 -24.80 -58.51 -34.50
CA GLY A 20 -24.04 -58.94 -33.33
C GLY A 20 -24.13 -57.86 -32.26
N LEU A 21 -25.13 -57.98 -31.41
CA LEU A 21 -25.34 -57.10 -30.28
C LEU A 21 -24.27 -57.41 -29.21
N LEU A 22 -23.24 -56.60 -29.13
CA LEU A 22 -22.31 -56.60 -27.98
C LEU A 22 -22.48 -55.31 -27.24
N ILE A 23 -23.26 -55.37 -26.13
CA ILE A 23 -23.38 -54.27 -25.19
C ILE A 23 -22.10 -54.27 -24.35
N ALA A 24 -21.15 -53.40 -24.71
CA ALA A 24 -20.02 -53.11 -23.87
C ALA A 24 -20.43 -52.04 -22.84
N LEU A 25 -20.66 -52.48 -21.61
CA LEU A 25 -20.88 -51.59 -20.49
C LEU A 25 -19.56 -50.88 -20.12
N ILE A 26 -19.39 -49.68 -20.62
CA ILE A 26 -18.24 -48.83 -20.23
C ILE A 26 -18.62 -48.20 -18.91
N CYS A 27 -18.16 -48.80 -17.80
CA CYS A 27 -18.13 -48.15 -16.50
C CYS A 27 -17.06 -47.04 -16.54
N THR A 28 -17.46 -45.81 -16.82
CA THR A 28 -16.64 -44.65 -16.57
C THR A 28 -16.55 -44.42 -15.07
N VAL A 29 -15.44 -44.86 -14.49
CA VAL A 29 -15.07 -44.46 -13.12
C VAL A 29 -14.67 -43.02 -13.19
N VAL A 30 -15.57 -42.10 -12.87
CA VAL A 30 -15.24 -40.71 -12.60
C VAL A 30 -14.51 -40.66 -11.27
N THR A 31 -13.20 -40.77 -11.32
CA THR A 31 -12.37 -40.38 -10.18
C THR A 31 -12.53 -38.89 -9.98
N ALA A 32 -13.38 -38.49 -9.05
CA ALA A 32 -13.41 -37.14 -8.52
C ALA A 32 -12.03 -36.86 -7.90
N VAL A 33 -11.15 -36.21 -8.65
CA VAL A 33 -9.96 -35.59 -8.10
C VAL A 33 -10.47 -34.46 -7.22
N SER A 34 -10.64 -34.71 -5.94
CA SER A 34 -10.81 -33.67 -4.95
C SER A 34 -9.48 -32.92 -4.90
N LEU A 35 -9.40 -31.80 -5.60
CA LEU A 35 -8.37 -30.80 -5.36
C LEU A 35 -8.48 -30.44 -3.87
N PRO A 36 -7.39 -30.51 -3.11
CA PRO A 36 -7.42 -30.00 -1.75
C PRO A 36 -7.74 -28.52 -1.88
N THR A 37 -8.93 -28.13 -1.48
CA THR A 37 -9.19 -26.75 -1.09
C THR A 37 -8.32 -26.55 0.15
N GLU A 38 -7.09 -26.07 -0.05
CA GLU A 38 -6.40 -25.32 0.98
C GLU A 38 -7.32 -24.16 1.31
N VAL A 39 -8.17 -24.35 2.28
CA VAL A 39 -8.71 -23.27 3.07
C VAL A 39 -7.48 -22.71 3.80
N ALA A 40 -6.75 -21.84 3.12
CA ALA A 40 -5.75 -21.02 3.79
C ALA A 40 -6.51 -20.42 4.97
N LEU A 41 -6.08 -20.75 6.20
CA LEU A 41 -6.53 -20.01 7.37
C LEU A 41 -6.23 -18.57 7.04
N ALA A 42 -7.26 -17.81 6.67
CA ALA A 42 -7.11 -16.40 6.33
C ALA A 42 -6.51 -15.72 7.56
N GLY A 43 -5.23 -15.39 7.47
CA GLY A 43 -4.53 -14.69 8.53
C GLY A 43 -5.29 -13.37 8.80
N ARG A 44 -5.15 -12.84 9.99
CA ARG A 44 -5.68 -11.50 10.30
C ARG A 44 -4.75 -10.45 9.71
N VAL A 45 -5.32 -9.37 9.21
CA VAL A 45 -4.55 -8.17 8.87
C VAL A 45 -3.91 -7.63 10.15
N GLU A 46 -2.60 -7.39 10.10
CA GLU A 46 -1.89 -6.75 11.20
C GLU A 46 -1.39 -5.38 10.77
N VAL A 47 -1.67 -4.37 11.59
CA VAL A 47 -1.16 -3.01 11.42
C VAL A 47 -0.32 -2.66 12.64
N LEU A 48 0.95 -2.40 12.41
CA LEU A 48 1.94 -2.02 13.42
C LEU A 48 2.37 -0.57 13.16
N TRP A 49 1.96 0.34 14.04
CA TRP A 49 2.44 1.70 14.00
C TRP A 49 3.82 1.80 14.68
N LEU A 50 4.78 2.40 13.99
CA LEU A 50 6.17 2.46 14.44
C LEU A 50 6.61 3.86 14.88
N GLY A 51 5.64 4.77 14.98
CA GLY A 51 5.85 6.17 15.36
C GLY A 51 5.99 7.08 14.14
N HIS A 52 5.64 8.35 14.32
CA HIS A 52 5.56 9.35 13.26
C HIS A 52 4.56 8.89 12.19
N ALA A 53 4.99 8.76 10.93
CA ALA A 53 4.17 8.22 9.85
C ALA A 53 4.48 6.74 9.53
N THR A 54 5.55 6.16 10.08
CA THR A 54 5.98 4.81 9.72
C THR A 54 4.98 3.76 10.17
N THR A 55 4.47 3.00 9.19
CA THR A 55 3.49 1.94 9.40
C THR A 55 3.92 0.66 8.69
N ARG A 56 3.86 -0.48 9.38
CA ARG A 56 4.03 -1.81 8.80
C ARG A 56 2.70 -2.52 8.77
N ILE A 57 2.30 -2.99 7.59
CA ILE A 57 1.07 -3.76 7.37
C ILE A 57 1.46 -5.17 6.98
N THR A 58 0.87 -6.18 7.66
CA THR A 58 0.96 -7.58 7.24
C THR A 58 -0.40 -8.01 6.74
N SER A 59 -0.46 -8.47 5.50
CA SER A 59 -1.69 -8.93 4.86
C SER A 59 -2.12 -10.33 5.33
N THR A 60 -3.30 -10.76 4.94
CA THR A 60 -3.84 -12.08 5.30
C THR A 60 -3.02 -13.25 4.73
N THR A 61 -2.26 -13.03 3.68
CA THR A 61 -1.34 -14.01 3.08
C THR A 61 0.11 -13.85 3.52
N GLY A 62 0.37 -12.96 4.51
CA GLY A 62 1.71 -12.72 5.05
C GLY A 62 2.59 -11.80 4.20
N LYS A 63 2.02 -11.05 3.24
CA LYS A 63 2.73 -9.98 2.55
C LYS A 63 2.95 -8.81 3.47
N VAL A 64 4.14 -8.25 3.45
CA VAL A 64 4.54 -7.14 4.32
C VAL A 64 4.75 -5.87 3.51
N ILE A 65 4.05 -4.82 3.91
CA ILE A 65 4.12 -3.48 3.33
C ILE A 65 4.62 -2.53 4.42
N VAL A 66 5.59 -1.70 4.10
CA VAL A 66 6.05 -0.60 4.97
C VAL A 66 5.74 0.72 4.28
N ILE A 67 5.12 1.64 5.01
CA ILE A 67 4.82 3.00 4.53
C ILE A 67 5.71 3.97 5.30
N ASP A 68 6.36 4.89 4.57
CA ASP A 68 7.19 5.98 5.08
C ASP A 68 8.24 5.53 6.10
N PRO A 69 9.28 4.78 5.66
CA PRO A 69 10.31 4.26 6.56
C PRO A 69 11.20 5.37 7.14
N PHE A 70 10.90 5.74 8.40
CA PHE A 70 11.68 6.64 9.23
C PHE A 70 11.80 6.06 10.63
N LEU A 71 12.88 5.31 10.90
CA LEU A 71 13.08 4.53 12.11
C LEU A 71 14.41 4.82 12.80
N THR A 72 15.52 4.80 12.05
CA THR A 72 16.89 4.90 12.61
C THR A 72 17.12 6.21 13.37
N LYS A 73 16.51 7.30 12.94
CA LYS A 73 16.60 8.63 13.57
C LYS A 73 15.28 9.14 14.16
N ASN A 74 14.24 8.31 14.15
CA ASN A 74 12.97 8.65 14.77
C ASN A 74 13.05 8.49 16.29
N PRO A 75 12.93 9.59 17.08
CA PRO A 75 13.03 9.51 18.54
C PRO A 75 11.87 8.73 19.18
N LYS A 76 10.76 8.54 18.46
CA LYS A 76 9.58 7.77 18.91
C LYS A 76 9.54 6.34 18.39
N ALA A 77 10.43 5.96 17.46
CA ALA A 77 10.51 4.58 17.03
C ALA A 77 10.95 3.68 18.19
N PRO A 78 10.29 2.53 18.39
CA PRO A 78 10.73 1.56 19.39
C PRO A 78 12.17 1.15 19.12
N GLU A 79 12.99 1.04 20.16
CA GLU A 79 14.43 0.77 20.03
C GLU A 79 14.74 -0.45 19.14
N LYS A 80 13.97 -1.51 19.30
CA LYS A 80 14.09 -2.73 18.48
C LYS A 80 14.05 -2.43 16.97
N TYR A 81 13.20 -1.51 16.51
CA TYR A 81 12.97 -1.24 15.09
C TYR A 81 13.91 -0.16 14.52
N ARG A 82 14.79 0.43 15.34
CA ARG A 82 15.90 1.25 14.86
C ARG A 82 16.96 0.42 14.16
N ASP A 83 17.03 -0.88 14.44
CA ASP A 83 17.66 -1.86 13.57
C ASP A 83 16.63 -2.29 12.51
N LEU A 84 16.83 -1.87 11.25
CA LEU A 84 15.93 -2.17 10.16
C LEU A 84 15.73 -3.67 9.91
N LYS A 85 16.69 -4.50 10.29
CA LYS A 85 16.61 -5.98 10.21
C LYS A 85 15.47 -6.53 11.07
N ALA A 86 15.09 -5.83 12.13
CA ALA A 86 13.98 -6.23 12.99
C ALA A 86 12.61 -6.15 12.31
N LEU A 87 12.49 -5.45 11.17
CA LEU A 87 11.28 -5.48 10.34
C LEU A 87 11.07 -6.83 9.66
N GLY A 88 12.15 -7.63 9.52
CA GLY A 88 12.11 -8.90 8.82
C GLY A 88 11.90 -8.74 7.32
N LYS A 89 11.13 -9.66 6.74
CA LYS A 89 10.77 -9.58 5.33
C LYS A 89 9.89 -8.35 5.07
N VAL A 90 10.20 -7.61 4.00
CA VAL A 90 9.34 -6.56 3.44
C VAL A 90 9.19 -6.84 1.95
N ASP A 91 7.94 -6.92 1.48
CA ASP A 91 7.64 -7.17 0.07
C ASP A 91 7.47 -5.85 -0.72
N LEU A 92 7.01 -4.80 -0.04
CA LEU A 92 6.67 -3.50 -0.65
C LEU A 92 6.97 -2.35 0.29
N ILE A 93 7.54 -1.29 -0.25
CA ILE A 93 7.70 -0.02 0.44
C ILE A 93 6.88 1.04 -0.32
N LEU A 94 6.03 1.76 0.40
CA LEU A 94 5.28 2.90 -0.12
C LEU A 94 5.87 4.18 0.48
N VAL A 95 6.09 5.20 -0.33
CA VAL A 95 6.60 6.49 0.13
C VAL A 95 5.66 7.59 -0.31
N THR A 96 5.14 8.34 0.66
CA THR A 96 4.15 9.39 0.41
C THR A 96 4.76 10.64 -0.20
N HIS A 97 5.97 11.02 0.23
CA HIS A 97 6.68 12.19 -0.29
C HIS A 97 8.16 12.16 0.12
N GLY A 98 8.94 13.14 -0.33
CA GLY A 98 10.40 13.13 -0.26
C GLY A 98 11.02 13.65 1.04
N HIS A 99 10.27 14.08 2.05
CA HIS A 99 10.84 14.59 3.30
C HIS A 99 11.58 13.50 4.08
N GLY A 100 12.65 13.91 4.76
CA GLY A 100 13.55 12.95 5.44
C GLY A 100 12.90 12.19 6.59
N ASP A 101 11.88 12.72 7.22
CA ASP A 101 11.11 12.07 8.28
C ASP A 101 10.04 11.07 7.75
N HIS A 102 10.03 10.86 6.42
CA HIS A 102 9.25 9.82 5.74
C HIS A 102 10.12 8.86 4.92
N ALA A 103 11.23 9.35 4.38
CA ALA A 103 12.01 8.61 3.38
C ALA A 103 13.45 8.28 3.82
N ARG A 104 13.87 8.66 5.04
CA ARG A 104 15.27 8.54 5.47
C ARG A 104 15.85 7.13 5.33
N ASP A 105 15.08 6.14 5.75
CA ASP A 105 15.56 4.75 5.77
C ASP A 105 15.15 3.96 4.52
N LEU A 106 14.54 4.62 3.53
CA LEU A 106 14.03 4.01 2.31
C LEU A 106 15.10 3.22 1.56
N GLY A 107 16.25 3.86 1.26
CA GLY A 107 17.30 3.24 0.48
C GLY A 107 17.88 2.02 1.18
N GLU A 108 18.24 2.15 2.45
CA GLU A 108 18.78 1.06 3.25
C GLU A 108 17.78 -0.10 3.37
N LEU A 109 16.51 0.20 3.66
CA LEU A 109 15.47 -0.83 3.78
C LEU A 109 15.21 -1.54 2.44
N ALA A 110 15.16 -0.80 1.33
CA ALA A 110 14.99 -1.37 0.00
C ALA A 110 16.13 -2.32 -0.38
N HIS A 111 17.38 -1.92 -0.13
CA HIS A 111 18.55 -2.77 -0.37
C HIS A 111 18.57 -4.00 0.54
N LEU A 112 18.27 -3.83 1.83
CA LEU A 112 18.28 -4.92 2.82
C LEU A 112 17.25 -6.01 2.49
N THR A 113 16.06 -5.61 2.02
CA THR A 113 14.93 -6.53 1.84
C THR A 113 14.69 -6.95 0.38
N GLY A 114 15.23 -6.19 -0.56
CA GLY A 114 14.93 -6.33 -1.98
C GLY A 114 13.49 -5.98 -2.34
N ALA A 115 12.79 -5.21 -1.49
CA ALA A 115 11.41 -4.80 -1.69
C ALA A 115 11.22 -3.95 -2.93
N THR A 116 10.07 -4.07 -3.58
CA THR A 116 9.60 -3.11 -4.57
C THR A 116 9.27 -1.79 -3.89
N VAL A 117 9.60 -0.67 -4.52
CA VAL A 117 9.29 0.67 -4.02
C VAL A 117 8.24 1.32 -4.90
N VAL A 118 7.17 1.84 -4.31
CA VAL A 118 6.14 2.64 -5.00
C VAL A 118 6.16 4.06 -4.45
N ALA A 119 6.23 5.02 -5.36
CA ALA A 119 6.19 6.45 -5.05
C ALA A 119 5.53 7.24 -6.20
N ASN A 120 5.38 8.55 -6.02
CA ASN A 120 5.05 9.42 -7.15
C ASN A 120 6.05 9.23 -8.29
N TRP A 121 5.60 9.38 -9.55
CA TRP A 121 6.38 9.06 -10.75
C TRP A 121 7.75 9.75 -10.75
N GLU A 122 7.78 11.07 -10.57
CA GLU A 122 9.02 11.84 -10.60
C GLU A 122 9.95 11.43 -9.46
N TYR A 123 9.38 11.17 -8.28
CA TYR A 123 10.16 10.78 -7.11
C TYR A 123 10.75 9.38 -7.29
N ALA A 124 9.96 8.39 -7.76
CA ALA A 124 10.45 7.04 -8.00
C ALA A 124 11.61 7.01 -9.00
N LEU A 125 11.49 7.74 -10.11
CA LEU A 125 12.56 7.87 -11.11
C LEU A 125 13.80 8.54 -10.50
N GLN A 126 13.62 9.58 -9.72
CA GLN A 126 14.73 10.32 -9.11
C GLN A 126 15.49 9.42 -8.13
N LEU A 127 14.79 8.68 -7.28
CA LEU A 127 15.41 7.73 -6.33
C LEU A 127 16.24 6.67 -7.05
N GLY A 128 15.75 6.13 -8.16
CA GLY A 128 16.49 5.19 -9.00
C GLY A 128 17.69 5.83 -9.68
N ASN A 129 17.53 7.03 -10.26
CA ASN A 129 18.61 7.72 -10.98
C ASN A 129 19.77 8.12 -10.07
N ILE A 130 19.51 8.48 -8.80
CA ILE A 130 20.57 8.79 -7.82
C ILE A 130 21.13 7.52 -7.15
N GLY A 131 20.67 6.34 -7.54
CA GLY A 131 21.13 5.05 -7.00
C GLY A 131 20.69 4.76 -5.56
N LEU A 132 19.67 5.46 -5.05
CA LEU A 132 19.16 5.23 -3.70
C LEU A 132 18.35 3.93 -3.61
N ILE A 133 17.69 3.54 -4.69
CA ILE A 133 16.95 2.27 -4.84
C ILE A 133 17.30 1.64 -6.19
N ASP A 134 17.03 0.34 -6.31
CA ASP A 134 17.11 -0.37 -7.59
C ASP A 134 16.01 0.15 -8.53
N ILE A 135 16.40 0.73 -9.68
CA ILE A 135 15.46 1.30 -10.64
C ILE A 135 14.49 0.27 -11.22
N ASP A 136 14.91 -0.99 -11.35
CA ASP A 136 14.08 -2.09 -11.87
C ASP A 136 13.00 -2.52 -10.86
N LYS A 137 13.14 -2.08 -9.60
CA LYS A 137 12.16 -2.29 -8.51
C LYS A 137 11.39 -1.02 -8.17
N ALA A 138 11.61 0.07 -8.87
CA ALA A 138 10.90 1.32 -8.69
C ALA A 138 9.63 1.35 -9.53
N ILE A 139 8.49 1.57 -8.90
CA ILE A 139 7.20 1.78 -9.59
C ILE A 139 6.74 3.20 -9.34
N GLY A 140 6.82 4.02 -10.38
CA GLY A 140 6.27 5.36 -10.37
C GLY A 140 4.77 5.34 -10.67
N MET A 141 3.99 6.09 -9.88
CA MET A 141 2.55 6.26 -10.05
C MET A 141 2.17 7.73 -10.09
N ASN A 142 0.91 7.99 -10.48
CA ASN A 142 0.27 9.28 -10.28
C ASN A 142 -1.06 9.12 -9.54
N LYS A 143 -1.54 10.25 -8.96
CA LYS A 143 -2.80 10.34 -8.24
C LYS A 143 -3.95 9.82 -9.11
N GLY A 144 -4.80 8.95 -8.56
CA GLY A 144 -5.84 8.22 -9.26
C GLY A 144 -5.41 6.89 -9.89
N GLY A 145 -4.11 6.59 -9.93
CA GLY A 145 -3.58 5.31 -10.41
C GLY A 145 -3.75 4.17 -9.41
N THR A 146 -3.71 2.94 -9.92
CA THR A 146 -3.77 1.70 -9.13
C THR A 146 -2.76 0.71 -9.66
N VAL A 147 -1.97 0.09 -8.77
CA VAL A 147 -1.04 -1.00 -9.10
C VAL A 147 -1.21 -2.18 -8.14
N ALA A 148 -0.76 -3.36 -8.54
CA ALA A 148 -0.75 -4.58 -7.72
C ALA A 148 0.65 -5.24 -7.74
N PRO A 149 1.66 -4.61 -7.14
CA PRO A 149 3.06 -4.98 -7.33
C PRO A 149 3.46 -6.29 -6.63
N ILE A 150 2.74 -6.72 -5.62
CA ILE A 150 3.07 -7.90 -4.80
C ILE A 150 2.02 -9.00 -4.86
N GLY A 151 1.20 -9.00 -5.91
CA GLY A 151 0.19 -10.01 -6.19
C GLY A 151 -1.19 -9.41 -6.44
N ARG A 152 -2.03 -10.12 -7.20
CA ARG A 152 -3.32 -9.61 -7.69
C ARG A 152 -4.34 -9.28 -6.60
N GLY A 153 -4.18 -9.86 -5.42
CA GLY A 153 -5.10 -9.65 -4.30
C GLY A 153 -4.83 -8.35 -3.52
N ILE A 154 -3.67 -7.73 -3.69
CA ILE A 154 -3.30 -6.50 -2.99
C ILE A 154 -3.19 -5.36 -4.00
N LYS A 155 -4.01 -4.32 -3.81
CA LYS A 155 -4.01 -3.14 -4.68
C LYS A 155 -3.55 -1.91 -3.90
N ILE A 156 -2.73 -1.12 -4.54
CA ILE A 156 -2.24 0.16 -4.04
C ILE A 156 -2.85 1.26 -4.90
N HIS A 157 -3.68 2.08 -4.29
CA HIS A 157 -4.28 3.25 -4.93
C HIS A 157 -3.57 4.49 -4.43
N MET A 158 -3.05 5.29 -5.36
CA MET A 158 -2.46 6.58 -5.01
C MET A 158 -3.52 7.67 -5.03
N VAL A 159 -3.65 8.39 -3.93
CA VAL A 159 -4.64 9.44 -3.74
C VAL A 159 -3.97 10.80 -3.46
N PRO A 160 -4.66 11.94 -3.68
CA PRO A 160 -4.10 13.26 -3.38
C PRO A 160 -3.72 13.45 -1.92
N ALA A 161 -2.71 14.30 -1.71
CA ALA A 161 -2.36 14.95 -0.45
C ALA A 161 -1.95 16.40 -0.74
N GLU A 162 -2.21 17.30 0.23
CA GLU A 162 -1.89 18.73 0.13
C GLU A 162 -0.74 19.06 1.09
N HIS A 163 0.48 19.01 0.55
CA HIS A 163 1.73 19.23 1.27
C HIS A 163 2.84 19.65 0.29
N SER A 164 4.02 19.92 0.79
CA SER A 164 5.24 20.07 -0.04
C SER A 164 5.97 18.72 -0.17
N SER A 165 6.89 18.64 -1.12
CA SER A 165 7.72 17.45 -1.31
C SER A 165 9.07 17.86 -1.90
N SER A 166 10.15 17.59 -1.15
CA SER A 166 11.53 17.76 -1.60
C SER A 166 12.39 16.64 -1.05
N VAL A 167 13.44 16.30 -1.77
CA VAL A 167 14.46 15.33 -1.33
C VAL A 167 15.62 16.09 -0.75
N ASP A 168 15.84 16.02 0.55
CA ASP A 168 17.02 16.57 1.22
C ASP A 168 18.18 15.58 1.14
N LEU A 169 19.07 15.76 0.18
CA LEU A 169 20.20 14.88 -0.08
C LEU A 169 21.19 14.81 1.11
N LEU A 170 21.27 15.87 1.91
CA LEU A 170 22.07 15.87 3.13
C LEU A 170 21.47 14.93 4.17
N ASN A 171 20.15 14.98 4.37
CA ASN A 171 19.45 14.10 5.28
C ASN A 171 19.51 12.62 4.84
N LEU A 172 19.62 12.35 3.54
CA LEU A 172 19.83 11.02 3.00
C LEU A 172 21.30 10.55 3.06
N GLY A 173 22.23 11.42 3.51
CA GLY A 173 23.65 11.10 3.56
C GLY A 173 24.35 11.10 2.18
N LEU A 174 23.73 11.70 1.17
CA LEU A 174 24.24 11.72 -0.20
C LEU A 174 25.07 12.97 -0.53
N LEU A 175 25.07 13.96 0.36
CA LEU A 175 25.82 15.21 0.19
C LEU A 175 26.51 15.63 1.48
N THR A 176 27.56 16.46 1.32
CA THR A 176 28.19 17.20 2.42
C THR A 176 27.44 18.52 2.69
N PRO A 177 27.58 19.12 3.89
CA PRO A 177 26.91 20.38 4.24
C PRO A 177 27.22 21.55 3.31
N ASP A 178 28.35 21.52 2.62
CA ASP A 178 28.84 22.61 1.73
C ASP A 178 28.28 22.52 0.29
N SER A 179 27.39 21.56 0.01
CA SER A 179 26.84 21.37 -1.33
C SER A 179 25.79 22.42 -1.68
N ASN A 180 25.92 23.04 -2.84
CA ASN A 180 24.99 24.05 -3.36
C ASN A 180 23.65 23.47 -3.87
N HIS A 181 23.53 22.13 -3.97
CA HIS A 181 22.36 21.45 -4.52
C HIS A 181 21.75 20.49 -3.50
N ARG A 182 21.43 20.99 -2.31
CA ARG A 182 20.93 20.19 -1.21
C ARG A 182 19.58 19.55 -1.49
N PHE A 183 18.68 20.27 -2.15
CA PHE A 183 17.32 19.82 -2.36
C PHE A 183 17.07 19.48 -3.83
N LEU A 184 16.43 18.31 -4.03
CA LEU A 184 15.86 17.92 -5.30
C LEU A 184 14.33 17.93 -5.23
N ALA A 185 13.67 18.02 -6.38
CA ALA A 185 12.22 17.89 -6.43
C ALA A 185 11.81 16.45 -6.02
N GLY A 186 10.91 16.33 -5.05
CA GLY A 186 10.39 15.05 -4.57
C GLY A 186 9.10 14.61 -5.25
N GLY A 187 8.75 15.22 -6.39
CA GLY A 187 7.45 15.04 -7.01
C GLY A 187 6.31 15.65 -6.18
N VAL A 188 5.09 15.22 -6.40
CA VAL A 188 3.92 15.68 -5.62
C VAL A 188 3.70 14.77 -4.41
N PRO A 189 3.27 15.31 -3.26
CA PRO A 189 2.89 14.51 -2.10
C PRO A 189 1.61 13.72 -2.39
N VAL A 190 1.51 12.54 -1.79
CA VAL A 190 0.40 11.61 -1.99
C VAL A 190 0.04 10.90 -0.70
N GLY A 191 -1.20 10.43 -0.63
CA GLY A 191 -1.62 9.38 0.30
C GLY A 191 -1.81 8.06 -0.43
N TYR A 192 -2.03 6.99 0.32
CA TYR A 192 -2.30 5.66 -0.23
C TYR A 192 -3.56 5.04 0.35
N VAL A 193 -4.33 4.35 -0.49
CA VAL A 193 -5.28 3.35 -0.03
C VAL A 193 -4.75 1.98 -0.39
N VAL A 194 -4.47 1.17 0.63
CA VAL A 194 -4.05 -0.23 0.51
C VAL A 194 -5.28 -1.11 0.63
N GLU A 195 -5.69 -1.75 -0.47
CA GLU A 195 -6.74 -2.76 -0.49
C GLU A 195 -6.10 -4.14 -0.40
N LEU A 196 -6.40 -4.88 0.66
CA LEU A 196 -5.85 -6.20 0.94
C LEU A 196 -6.73 -7.32 0.35
N GLU A 197 -6.23 -8.55 0.35
CA GLU A 197 -6.84 -9.71 -0.32
C GLU A 197 -8.25 -10.05 0.19
N ASN A 198 -8.53 -9.73 1.46
CA ASN A 198 -9.84 -9.92 2.08
C ASN A 198 -10.79 -8.72 1.88
N GLY A 199 -10.39 -7.73 1.08
CA GLY A 199 -11.15 -6.51 0.83
C GLY A 199 -11.01 -5.44 1.92
N PHE A 200 -10.22 -5.68 2.99
CA PHE A 200 -9.94 -4.68 4.03
C PHE A 200 -9.11 -3.54 3.44
N LYS A 201 -9.54 -2.29 3.67
CA LYS A 201 -8.93 -1.10 3.08
C LYS A 201 -8.38 -0.18 4.14
N ILE A 202 -7.12 0.18 3.95
CA ILE A 202 -6.37 1.04 4.85
C ILE A 202 -5.99 2.31 4.09
N TYR A 203 -6.46 3.47 4.55
CA TYR A 203 -6.01 4.76 4.06
C TYR A 203 -4.88 5.28 4.94
N HIS A 204 -3.76 5.66 4.33
CA HIS A 204 -2.66 6.37 4.97
C HIS A 204 -2.57 7.76 4.36
N SER A 205 -2.74 8.79 5.18
CA SER A 205 -2.80 10.16 4.67
C SER A 205 -1.48 10.68 4.11
N GLY A 206 -0.35 10.11 4.56
CA GLY A 206 0.92 10.82 4.49
C GLY A 206 0.82 12.14 5.24
N ASP A 207 1.61 13.12 4.83
CA ASP A 207 1.50 14.49 5.30
C ASP A 207 0.55 15.26 4.40
N THR A 208 -0.42 15.91 5.02
CA THR A 208 -1.44 16.66 4.30
C THR A 208 -2.15 17.68 5.19
N ASP A 209 -2.65 18.75 4.57
CA ASP A 209 -3.77 19.52 5.10
C ASP A 209 -5.09 18.85 4.72
N VAL A 210 -6.21 19.33 5.27
CA VAL A 210 -7.56 18.96 4.85
C VAL A 210 -7.88 19.64 3.52
N PHE A 211 -8.46 18.88 2.59
CA PHE A 211 -8.93 19.37 1.30
C PHE A 211 -10.26 18.70 0.92
N GLY A 212 -11.08 19.38 0.13
CA GLY A 212 -12.45 18.94 -0.16
C GLY A 212 -12.53 17.57 -0.83
N ASP A 213 -11.57 17.27 -1.71
CA ASP A 213 -11.54 16.02 -2.48
C ASP A 213 -11.19 14.78 -1.64
N MET A 214 -10.86 14.93 -0.34
CA MET A 214 -10.84 13.79 0.59
C MET A 214 -12.17 13.03 0.61
N ALA A 215 -13.30 13.68 0.28
CA ALA A 215 -14.59 13.03 0.11
C ALA A 215 -14.59 11.97 -1.01
N LEU A 216 -13.73 12.11 -2.02
CA LEU A 216 -13.58 11.13 -3.10
C LEU A 216 -12.90 9.86 -2.61
N ILE A 217 -12.04 9.95 -1.59
CA ILE A 217 -11.42 8.78 -0.95
C ILE A 217 -12.51 7.90 -0.35
N ASN A 218 -13.46 8.50 0.36
CA ASN A 218 -14.62 7.75 0.86
C ASN A 218 -15.48 7.22 -0.30
N LYS A 219 -15.81 8.07 -1.26
CA LYS A 219 -16.71 7.70 -2.37
C LYS A 219 -16.24 6.49 -3.15
N PHE A 220 -14.92 6.42 -3.45
CA PHE A 220 -14.36 5.37 -4.30
C PHE A 220 -13.77 4.19 -3.52
N HIS A 221 -13.28 4.41 -2.31
CA HIS A 221 -12.52 3.38 -1.59
C HIS A 221 -13.21 2.93 -0.30
N ARG A 222 -13.91 3.81 0.45
CA ARG A 222 -14.57 3.47 1.74
C ARG A 222 -13.60 2.75 2.70
N PRO A 223 -12.54 3.42 3.17
CA PRO A 223 -11.54 2.78 4.00
C PRO A 223 -12.14 2.25 5.31
N ASP A 224 -11.74 1.04 5.71
CA ASP A 224 -12.11 0.46 6.99
C ASP A 224 -11.30 1.08 8.12
N LEU A 225 -10.03 1.36 7.85
CA LEU A 225 -9.08 2.00 8.75
C LEU A 225 -8.44 3.20 8.06
N ALA A 226 -8.29 4.32 8.77
CA ALA A 226 -7.48 5.45 8.32
C ALA A 226 -6.34 5.72 9.31
N LEU A 227 -5.15 5.97 8.80
CA LEU A 227 -4.03 6.54 9.54
C LEU A 227 -3.91 8.00 9.12
N VAL A 228 -4.14 8.93 10.04
CA VAL A 228 -4.31 10.36 9.71
C VAL A 228 -3.38 11.21 10.56
N CYS A 229 -2.62 12.09 9.91
CA CYS A 229 -1.74 13.04 10.58
C CYS A 229 -2.54 14.04 11.41
N ILE A 230 -2.08 14.27 12.68
CA ILE A 230 -2.73 15.20 13.62
C ILE A 230 -1.77 16.19 14.26
N GLY A 231 -0.49 16.18 13.90
CA GLY A 231 0.58 16.90 14.63
C GLY A 231 0.45 18.41 14.62
N GLY A 232 -0.26 18.97 13.66
CA GLY A 232 -0.33 20.42 13.43
C GLY A 232 1.00 20.95 12.85
N HIS A 233 1.16 22.27 12.84
CA HIS A 233 2.32 23.01 12.33
C HIS A 233 2.65 22.73 10.85
N PHE A 234 3.02 21.49 10.51
CA PHE A 234 3.34 21.07 9.14
C PHE A 234 2.18 20.34 8.45
N THR A 235 1.25 19.78 9.20
CA THR A 235 0.13 18.98 8.72
C THR A 235 -1.18 19.43 9.39
N MET A 236 -2.27 18.70 9.18
CA MET A 236 -3.49 18.92 9.94
C MET A 236 -3.21 18.90 11.45
N GLY A 237 -3.82 19.85 12.17
CA GLY A 237 -4.00 19.72 13.61
C GLY A 237 -5.26 18.91 13.96
N PRO A 238 -5.52 18.65 15.26
CA PRO A 238 -6.64 17.82 15.71
C PRO A 238 -7.99 18.22 15.14
N GLU A 239 -8.31 19.50 15.08
CA GLU A 239 -9.61 20.00 14.62
C GLU A 239 -9.82 19.75 13.13
N ARG A 240 -8.78 20.02 12.30
CA ARG A 240 -8.84 19.82 10.85
C ARG A 240 -8.86 18.33 10.52
N ALA A 241 -8.08 17.52 11.23
CA ALA A 241 -8.07 16.07 11.10
C ALA A 241 -9.43 15.46 11.50
N ALA A 242 -10.03 15.94 12.59
CA ALA A 242 -11.37 15.53 13.02
C ALA A 242 -12.43 15.86 11.98
N TYR A 243 -12.38 17.06 11.39
CA TYR A 243 -13.26 17.44 10.29
C TYR A 243 -13.06 16.50 9.08
N ALA A 244 -11.81 16.28 8.64
CA ALA A 244 -11.49 15.39 7.52
C ALA A 244 -12.05 13.98 7.74
N VAL A 245 -11.85 13.42 8.94
CA VAL A 245 -12.28 12.07 9.31
C VAL A 245 -13.80 11.99 9.40
N ARG A 246 -14.46 12.97 10.06
CA ARG A 246 -15.90 12.95 10.29
C ARG A 246 -16.71 13.26 9.05
N GLU A 247 -16.33 14.27 8.27
CA GLU A 247 -17.14 14.79 7.17
C GLU A 247 -16.75 14.22 5.80
N LEU A 248 -15.47 13.92 5.59
CA LEU A 248 -14.95 13.63 4.26
C LEU A 248 -14.59 12.15 4.10
N ILE A 249 -13.67 11.62 4.90
CA ILE A 249 -13.11 10.27 4.73
C ILE A 249 -14.05 9.20 5.29
N LYS A 250 -14.66 9.44 6.45
CA LYS A 250 -15.65 8.59 7.14
C LYS A 250 -15.21 7.12 7.28
N PRO A 251 -14.03 6.84 7.82
CA PRO A 251 -13.58 5.47 8.04
C PRO A 251 -14.35 4.87 9.22
N LYS A 252 -14.34 3.53 9.36
CA LYS A 252 -14.89 2.88 10.57
C LYS A 252 -14.00 3.10 11.78
N GLN A 253 -12.69 3.14 11.56
CA GLN A 253 -11.66 3.28 12.60
C GLN A 253 -10.56 4.22 12.14
N VAL A 254 -9.91 4.90 13.08
CA VAL A 254 -8.81 5.82 12.80
C VAL A 254 -7.68 5.65 13.82
N ILE A 255 -6.45 5.64 13.32
CA ILE A 255 -5.22 5.76 14.11
C ILE A 255 -4.66 7.16 13.84
N PRO A 256 -4.58 8.04 14.85
CA PRO A 256 -3.84 9.28 14.72
C PRO A 256 -2.35 8.99 14.60
N ILE A 257 -1.69 9.66 13.66
CA ILE A 257 -0.25 9.53 13.39
C ILE A 257 0.41 10.91 13.27
N HIS A 258 1.72 10.95 13.04
CA HIS A 258 2.51 12.16 12.78
C HIS A 258 2.38 13.21 13.89
N TYR A 259 2.45 12.79 15.16
CA TYR A 259 2.38 13.66 16.33
C TYR A 259 3.42 13.29 17.40
N GLY A 260 3.78 14.25 18.22
CA GLY A 260 4.63 14.05 19.40
C GLY A 260 6.09 13.65 19.11
N THR A 261 6.51 13.61 17.85
CA THR A 261 7.88 13.24 17.45
C THR A 261 8.85 14.41 17.70
N TYR A 262 8.39 15.62 17.44
CA TYR A 262 9.13 16.86 17.63
C TYR A 262 8.31 17.87 18.45
N PRO A 263 8.94 18.83 19.15
CA PRO A 263 8.22 19.80 19.98
C PRO A 263 7.16 20.61 19.24
N VAL A 264 7.37 20.89 17.94
CA VAL A 264 6.45 21.70 17.11
C VAL A 264 5.20 20.92 16.67
N ILE A 265 5.19 19.59 16.79
CA ILE A 265 4.08 18.70 16.45
C ILE A 265 3.62 17.90 17.68
N ASN A 266 3.52 18.54 18.81
CA ASN A 266 3.24 17.90 20.10
C ASN A 266 1.74 17.75 20.43
N ARG A 267 0.88 17.74 19.40
CA ARG A 267 -0.55 17.46 19.57
C ARG A 267 -0.79 16.02 20.04
N THR A 268 -1.98 15.76 20.58
CA THR A 268 -2.29 14.48 21.20
C THR A 268 -3.54 13.81 20.64
N PRO A 269 -3.65 12.48 20.78
CA PRO A 269 -4.88 11.75 20.43
C PRO A 269 -6.10 12.21 21.23
N GLU A 270 -5.92 12.71 22.47
CA GLU A 270 -7.00 13.23 23.30
C GLU A 270 -7.58 14.51 22.72
N GLU A 271 -6.73 15.44 22.23
CA GLU A 271 -7.18 16.64 21.53
C GLU A 271 -7.96 16.26 20.25
N PHE A 272 -7.49 15.26 19.51
CA PHE A 272 -8.17 14.76 18.33
C PHE A 272 -9.53 14.12 18.65
N LYS A 273 -9.61 13.28 19.71
CA LYS A 273 -10.87 12.69 20.18
C LYS A 273 -11.86 13.76 20.62
N ALA A 274 -11.39 14.77 21.36
CA ALA A 274 -12.22 15.89 21.77
C ALA A 274 -12.80 16.67 20.56
N ALA A 275 -11.97 16.92 19.54
CA ALA A 275 -12.40 17.59 18.32
C ALA A 275 -13.35 16.73 17.46
N LEU A 276 -13.20 15.39 17.48
CA LEU A 276 -14.05 14.45 16.76
C LEU A 276 -15.47 14.38 17.36
N GLY A 277 -15.60 14.59 18.71
CA GLY A 277 -16.88 14.52 19.41
C GLY A 277 -17.54 13.15 19.35
N ASP A 278 -18.87 13.14 19.25
CA ASP A 278 -19.69 11.92 19.24
C ASP A 278 -19.79 11.22 17.86
N ALA A 279 -18.87 11.51 16.94
CA ALA A 279 -18.87 10.86 15.65
C ALA A 279 -18.74 9.33 15.80
N PRO A 280 -19.48 8.51 15.03
CA PRO A 280 -19.47 7.04 15.16
C PRO A 280 -18.20 6.44 14.51
N ILE A 281 -17.02 6.94 14.89
CA ILE A 281 -15.72 6.53 14.39
C ILE A 281 -14.85 6.12 15.57
N ASN A 282 -14.39 4.88 15.56
CA ASN A 282 -13.55 4.35 16.63
C ASN A 282 -12.10 4.87 16.52
N VAL A 283 -11.68 5.70 17.47
CA VAL A 283 -10.30 6.18 17.55
C VAL A 283 -9.46 5.16 18.31
N LEU A 284 -8.53 4.55 17.60
CA LEU A 284 -7.59 3.58 18.15
C LEU A 284 -6.36 4.32 18.68
N ASP A 285 -6.24 4.36 20.00
CA ASP A 285 -5.08 4.94 20.68
C ASP A 285 -3.97 3.90 20.76
N VAL A 286 -3.04 3.97 19.83
CA VAL A 286 -1.98 2.99 19.63
C VAL A 286 -0.64 3.60 20.00
N LYS A 287 0.15 2.90 20.80
CA LYS A 287 1.53 3.31 21.08
C LYS A 287 2.48 2.82 19.99
N PRO A 288 3.58 3.57 19.69
CA PRO A 288 4.61 3.08 18.79
C PRO A 288 5.11 1.69 19.17
N GLY A 289 5.12 0.75 18.22
CA GLY A 289 5.49 -0.65 18.45
C GLY A 289 4.32 -1.56 18.82
N GLN A 290 3.13 -1.03 19.00
CA GLN A 290 1.93 -1.82 19.25
C GLN A 290 1.29 -2.24 17.91
N ALA A 291 1.05 -3.54 17.76
CA ALA A 291 0.33 -4.11 16.63
C ALA A 291 -1.15 -4.26 16.94
N LEU A 292 -2.00 -3.94 15.98
CA LEU A 292 -3.42 -4.23 15.98
C LEU A 292 -3.75 -5.30 14.94
N LYS A 293 -4.75 -6.13 15.22
CA LYS A 293 -5.23 -7.20 14.32
C LYS A 293 -6.69 -6.95 13.96
N PHE A 294 -6.98 -7.06 12.69
CA PHE A 294 -8.28 -6.83 12.08
C PHE A 294 -8.81 -8.07 11.37
#